data_54134b39778aceb311aa359e1c839ebe
#
_entry.id   54134b39778aceb311aa359e1c839ebe
#
_cell.length_a   1.000
_cell.length_b   1.000
_cell.length_c   1.000
_cell.angle_alpha   90.00
_cell.angle_beta   90.00
_cell.angle_gamma   90.00
#
_symmetry.space_group_name_H-M   'P 1'
#
loop_
_entity.id
_entity.type
_entity.pdbx_description
1 polymer ?
#
loop_
_entity_poly.entity_id
_entity_poly.type
_entity_poly.pdbx_seq_one_letter_code
_entity_poly.pdbx_strand_id
1 'polypeptide(L)'
;EGGIRTPLLIRWPNRIPPGVESNEMVHVTDMFTTLLSMTGCKAPADRLIDGVDQSPFFLGKQETSNRESCIVWLKDELHAVKWKDFKINFKRQQHFHDPELALGFARITHLKEDPKERDAVNQRYVRWWVMQHAQRIIRDFENSKKKEELIPPGAPRDFVPKKFAEA
;
A
#
# COMPACT_ATOMS: atom_id res chain seq x y z
N GLU A 1 4.34 -1.11 -12.42
CA GLU A 1 5.28 -1.06 -11.28
C GLU A 1 6.22 0.14 -11.33
N GLY A 2 6.73 0.54 -12.50
CA GLY A 2 7.74 1.60 -12.61
C GLY A 2 7.36 2.96 -11.99
N GLY A 3 6.07 3.27 -11.90
CA GLY A 3 5.60 4.54 -11.31
C GLY A 3 5.35 4.50 -9.80
N ILE A 4 5.35 3.32 -9.17
CA ILE A 4 5.02 3.17 -7.75
C ILE A 4 6.11 2.48 -6.93
N ARG A 5 7.05 1.81 -7.57
CA ARG A 5 8.15 1.13 -6.90
C ARG A 5 9.36 2.04 -6.84
N THR A 6 9.80 2.34 -5.63
CA THR A 6 11.00 3.16 -5.36
C THR A 6 11.99 2.37 -4.51
N PRO A 7 13.31 2.58 -4.68
CA PRO A 7 14.29 1.98 -3.79
C PRO A 7 14.18 2.58 -2.38
N LEU A 8 14.38 1.72 -1.37
CA LEU A 8 14.47 2.12 0.03
C LEU A 8 15.84 1.69 0.56
N LEU A 9 16.57 2.63 1.14
CA LEU A 9 17.87 2.39 1.77
C LEU A 9 17.78 2.77 3.25
N ILE A 10 18.14 1.85 4.13
CA ILE A 10 18.12 2.06 5.59
C ILE A 10 19.50 1.72 6.14
N ARG A 11 20.01 2.57 7.02
CA ARG A 11 21.26 2.34 7.73
C ARG A 11 21.11 2.70 9.21
N TRP A 12 21.33 1.71 10.08
CA TRP A 12 21.44 1.92 11.51
C TRP A 12 22.52 1.00 12.08
N PRO A 13 23.77 1.51 12.23
CA PRO A 13 24.89 0.69 12.71
C PRO A 13 24.57 -0.03 14.01
N ASN A 14 25.00 -1.27 14.12
CA ASN A 14 24.80 -2.15 15.27
C ASN A 14 23.33 -2.53 15.56
N ARG A 15 22.38 -2.14 14.73
CA ARG A 15 20.95 -2.46 14.88
C ARG A 15 20.37 -3.17 13.66
N ILE A 16 20.66 -2.66 12.46
CA ILE A 16 20.22 -3.24 11.20
C ILE A 16 21.38 -4.04 10.61
N PRO A 17 21.19 -5.30 10.23
CA PRO A 17 22.21 -6.10 9.57
C PRO A 17 22.69 -5.44 8.28
N PRO A 18 24.01 -5.37 8.01
CA PRO A 18 24.53 -4.82 6.77
C PRO A 18 24.35 -5.78 5.58
N GLY A 19 24.25 -5.23 4.36
CA GLY A 19 24.27 -6.01 3.11
C GLY A 19 23.02 -6.84 2.84
N VAL A 20 21.92 -6.61 3.57
CA VAL A 20 20.65 -7.29 3.32
C VAL A 20 19.93 -6.62 2.17
N GLU A 21 19.53 -7.39 1.17
CA GLU A 21 18.67 -6.97 0.07
C GLU A 21 17.35 -7.74 0.11
N SER A 22 16.23 -7.04 -0.12
CA SER A 22 14.90 -7.65 -0.11
C SER A 22 13.98 -7.00 -1.14
N ASN A 23 13.05 -7.79 -1.68
CA ASN A 23 11.96 -7.35 -2.54
C ASN A 23 10.61 -7.36 -1.81
N GLU A 24 10.62 -7.51 -0.49
CA GLU A 24 9.41 -7.45 0.32
C GLU A 24 8.74 -6.09 0.23
N MET A 25 7.41 -6.09 0.39
CA MET A 25 6.61 -4.87 0.27
C MET A 25 6.74 -4.01 1.52
N VAL A 26 7.17 -2.77 1.34
CA VAL A 26 7.13 -1.73 2.37
C VAL A 26 6.50 -0.48 1.76
N HIS A 27 5.58 0.14 2.46
CA HIS A 27 4.91 1.36 2.00
C HIS A 27 5.45 2.58 2.76
N VAL A 28 5.42 3.75 2.14
CA VAL A 28 5.92 4.99 2.78
C VAL A 28 5.21 5.29 4.11
N THR A 29 3.93 4.96 4.23
CA THR A 29 3.17 5.13 5.48
C THR A 29 3.68 4.27 6.63
N ASP A 30 4.39 3.16 6.33
CA ASP A 30 4.96 2.27 7.35
C ASP A 30 6.12 2.92 8.11
N MET A 31 6.75 3.94 7.50
CA MET A 31 7.88 4.63 8.13
C MET A 31 7.50 5.29 9.44
N PHE A 32 6.31 5.86 9.54
CA PHE A 32 5.85 6.51 10.78
C PHE A 32 5.76 5.51 11.94
N THR A 33 5.00 4.44 11.79
CA THR A 33 4.83 3.41 12.83
C THR A 33 6.12 2.67 13.14
N THR A 34 6.93 2.39 12.12
CA THR A 34 8.22 1.70 12.26
C THR A 34 9.23 2.55 13.04
N LEU A 35 9.37 3.83 12.70
CA LEU A 35 10.31 4.71 13.39
C LEU A 35 9.89 4.94 14.85
N LEU A 36 8.61 5.08 15.13
CA LEU A 36 8.12 5.15 16.51
C LEU A 36 8.48 3.89 17.29
N SER A 37 8.21 2.71 16.72
CA SER A 37 8.56 1.43 17.34
C SER A 37 10.07 1.29 17.59
N MET A 38 10.90 1.65 16.60
CA MET A 38 12.36 1.56 16.70
C MET A 38 12.96 2.52 17.74
N THR A 39 12.28 3.65 18.02
CA THR A 39 12.70 4.64 19.04
C THR A 39 12.05 4.41 20.40
N GLY A 40 11.23 3.39 20.55
CA GLY A 40 10.51 3.09 21.80
C GLY A 40 9.30 3.98 22.05
N CYS A 41 8.88 4.74 21.06
CA CYS A 41 7.66 5.56 21.12
C CYS A 41 6.45 4.72 20.70
N LYS A 42 5.25 5.15 21.14
CA LYS A 42 3.99 4.53 20.75
C LYS A 42 3.28 5.40 19.70
N ALA A 43 2.68 4.76 18.72
CA ALA A 43 1.79 5.44 17.79
C ALA A 43 0.54 5.96 18.53
N PRO A 44 -0.05 7.09 18.10
CA PRO A 44 -1.33 7.57 18.63
C PRO A 44 -2.41 6.49 18.54
N ALA A 45 -3.21 6.34 19.60
CA ALA A 45 -4.30 5.36 19.65
C ALA A 45 -5.68 5.99 19.38
N ASP A 46 -5.73 7.31 19.23
CA ASP A 46 -6.95 8.10 19.05
C ASP A 46 -7.45 8.14 17.60
N ARG A 47 -6.64 7.67 16.66
CA ARG A 47 -6.92 7.67 15.21
C ARG A 47 -6.47 6.40 14.52
N LEU A 48 -7.05 6.12 13.34
CA LEU A 48 -6.58 5.04 12.49
C LEU A 48 -5.26 5.43 11.81
N ILE A 49 -4.33 4.49 11.79
CA ILE A 49 -3.02 4.66 11.15
C ILE A 49 -2.85 3.54 10.13
N ASP A 50 -2.67 3.89 8.85
CA ASP A 50 -2.51 2.92 7.76
C ASP A 50 -1.12 2.27 7.75
N GLY A 51 -0.17 2.85 8.47
CA GLY A 51 1.20 2.34 8.56
C GLY A 51 1.28 1.06 9.39
N VAL A 52 2.04 0.08 8.90
CA VAL A 52 2.34 -1.18 9.58
C VAL A 52 3.76 -1.14 10.11
N ASP A 53 3.96 -1.58 11.35
CA ASP A 53 5.30 -1.64 11.94
C ASP A 53 6.16 -2.68 11.23
N GLN A 54 7.24 -2.23 10.62
CA GLN A 54 8.24 -3.04 9.92
C GLN A 54 9.53 -3.23 10.74
N SER A 55 9.54 -2.79 12.01
CA SER A 55 10.75 -2.86 12.83
C SER A 55 11.31 -4.28 12.98
N PRO A 56 10.51 -5.35 13.14
CA PRO A 56 11.06 -6.71 13.21
C PRO A 56 11.74 -7.13 11.90
N PHE A 57 11.18 -6.74 10.76
CA PHE A 57 11.74 -7.01 9.45
C PHE A 57 13.06 -6.25 9.24
N PHE A 58 13.09 -4.94 9.48
CA PHE A 58 14.31 -4.15 9.32
C PHE A 58 15.44 -4.54 10.28
N LEU A 59 15.11 -4.96 11.50
CA LEU A 59 16.07 -5.42 12.50
C LEU A 59 16.54 -6.88 12.27
N GLY A 60 16.11 -7.53 11.18
CA GLY A 60 16.51 -8.91 10.86
C GLY A 60 15.92 -9.98 11.79
N LYS A 61 14.85 -9.67 12.53
CA LYS A 61 14.16 -10.62 13.41
C LYS A 61 13.17 -11.51 12.66
N GLN A 62 12.82 -11.15 11.44
CA GLN A 62 11.97 -11.92 10.53
C GLN A 62 12.40 -11.66 9.09
N GLU A 63 12.12 -12.61 8.20
CA GLU A 63 12.53 -12.56 6.79
C GLU A 63 11.52 -11.84 5.91
N THR A 64 10.26 -11.79 6.32
CA THR A 64 9.15 -11.21 5.52
C THR A 64 8.66 -9.91 6.13
N SER A 65 8.18 -9.01 5.27
CA SER A 65 7.50 -7.80 5.68
C SER A 65 6.16 -8.10 6.38
N ASN A 66 5.77 -7.24 7.31
CA ASN A 66 4.44 -7.29 7.92
C ASN A 66 3.34 -6.75 7.00
N ARG A 67 3.69 -6.15 5.85
CA ARG A 67 2.73 -5.61 4.89
C ARG A 67 2.47 -6.60 3.76
N GLU A 68 1.25 -7.09 3.69
CA GLU A 68 0.85 -8.00 2.62
C GLU A 68 0.19 -7.30 1.41
N SER A 69 -0.26 -6.04 1.58
CA SER A 69 -1.02 -5.37 0.54
C SER A 69 -0.87 -3.85 0.54
N CYS A 70 -1.08 -3.26 -0.62
CA CYS A 70 -1.30 -1.82 -0.76
C CYS A 70 -2.32 -1.54 -1.86
N ILE A 71 -3.02 -0.42 -1.73
CA ILE A 71 -3.97 0.09 -2.72
C ILE A 71 -3.29 1.20 -3.50
N VAL A 72 -3.43 1.15 -4.82
CA VAL A 72 -2.88 2.16 -5.73
C VAL A 72 -4.01 3.07 -6.19
N TRP A 73 -3.88 4.33 -5.83
CA TRP A 73 -4.80 5.39 -6.22
C TRP A 73 -4.19 6.23 -7.32
N LEU A 74 -5.02 6.68 -8.24
CA LEU A 74 -4.68 7.75 -9.16
C LEU A 74 -5.75 8.84 -8.98
N LYS A 75 -5.32 10.02 -8.51
CA LYS A 75 -6.24 11.04 -7.98
C LYS A 75 -7.08 10.45 -6.83
N ASP A 76 -8.38 10.49 -6.91
CA ASP A 76 -9.36 9.96 -5.95
C ASP A 76 -9.96 8.60 -6.36
N GLU A 77 -9.45 8.01 -7.45
CA GLU A 77 -9.99 6.77 -8.00
C GLU A 77 -9.09 5.56 -7.74
N LEU A 78 -9.73 4.44 -7.40
CA LEU A 78 -9.06 3.15 -7.23
C LEU A 78 -8.52 2.67 -8.59
N HIS A 79 -7.21 2.53 -8.69
CA HIS A 79 -6.54 2.08 -9.91
C HIS A 79 -6.13 0.62 -9.86
N ALA A 80 -5.51 0.20 -8.76
CA ALA A 80 -5.07 -1.17 -8.58
C ALA A 80 -4.99 -1.56 -7.10
N VAL A 81 -4.94 -2.87 -6.85
CA VAL A 81 -4.56 -3.46 -5.56
C VAL A 81 -3.35 -4.33 -5.77
N LYS A 82 -2.36 -4.20 -4.90
CA LYS A 82 -1.22 -5.11 -4.81
C LYS A 82 -1.42 -5.98 -3.58
N TRP A 83 -1.32 -7.29 -3.75
CA TRP A 83 -1.38 -8.28 -2.68
C TRP A 83 -0.28 -9.31 -2.87
N LYS A 84 0.67 -9.36 -1.95
CA LYS A 84 1.88 -10.18 -2.07
C LYS A 84 2.56 -9.95 -3.43
N ASP A 85 2.78 -10.99 -4.19
CA ASP A 85 3.40 -10.93 -5.50
C ASP A 85 2.43 -10.61 -6.66
N PHE A 86 1.15 -10.39 -6.33
CA PHE A 86 0.12 -10.11 -7.35
C PHE A 86 -0.26 -8.64 -7.37
N LYS A 87 -0.47 -8.13 -8.59
CA LYS A 87 -1.08 -6.82 -8.83
C LYS A 87 -2.33 -6.98 -9.66
N ILE A 88 -3.42 -6.40 -9.17
CA ILE A 88 -4.74 -6.45 -9.75
C ILE A 88 -5.10 -5.04 -10.20
N ASN A 89 -5.10 -4.80 -11.51
CA ASN A 89 -5.44 -3.51 -12.11
C ASN A 89 -6.91 -3.50 -12.51
N PHE A 90 -7.64 -2.49 -12.09
CA PHE A 90 -9.05 -2.22 -12.44
C PHE A 90 -9.16 -1.20 -13.56
N LYS A 91 -8.14 -0.34 -13.69
CA LYS A 91 -8.02 0.68 -14.72
C LYS A 91 -6.69 0.56 -15.44
N ARG A 92 -6.63 1.09 -16.66
CA ARG A 92 -5.44 1.17 -17.48
C ARG A 92 -5.30 2.56 -18.07
N GLN A 93 -4.12 3.13 -17.97
CA GLN A 93 -3.67 4.28 -18.72
C GLN A 93 -2.36 3.89 -19.41
N GLN A 94 -2.28 3.95 -20.73
CA GLN A 94 -1.12 3.45 -21.47
C GLN A 94 0.01 4.47 -21.46
N HIS A 95 -0.33 5.75 -21.64
CA HIS A 95 0.59 6.88 -21.57
C HIS A 95 0.01 7.96 -20.68
N PHE A 96 0.86 8.86 -20.19
CA PHE A 96 0.46 9.91 -19.24
C PHE A 96 -0.70 10.81 -19.74
N HIS A 97 -0.78 11.02 -21.03
CA HIS A 97 -1.83 11.86 -21.64
C HIS A 97 -3.03 11.07 -22.16
N ASP A 98 -3.00 9.75 -22.10
CA ASP A 98 -4.11 8.92 -22.55
C ASP A 98 -5.26 8.96 -21.54
N PRO A 99 -6.49 8.77 -21.99
CA PRO A 99 -7.63 8.63 -21.09
C PRO A 99 -7.47 7.35 -20.24
N GLU A 100 -7.91 7.43 -19.00
CA GLU A 100 -8.03 6.26 -18.14
C GLU A 100 -9.18 5.38 -18.65
N LEU A 101 -8.89 4.12 -18.89
CA LEU A 101 -9.87 3.13 -19.32
C LEU A 101 -10.21 2.20 -18.16
N ALA A 102 -11.47 2.15 -17.77
CA ALA A 102 -11.97 1.12 -16.88
C ALA A 102 -11.89 -0.24 -17.60
N LEU A 103 -11.34 -1.23 -16.93
CA LEU A 103 -11.25 -2.58 -17.46
C LEU A 103 -12.55 -3.33 -17.16
N GLY A 104 -13.21 -3.89 -18.18
CA GLY A 104 -14.38 -4.75 -17.98
C GLY A 104 -14.07 -5.99 -17.12
N PHE A 105 -12.81 -6.45 -17.16
CA PHE A 105 -12.27 -7.46 -16.25
C PHE A 105 -10.93 -6.99 -15.72
N ALA A 106 -10.72 -7.16 -14.41
CA ALA A 106 -9.47 -6.82 -13.77
C ALA A 106 -8.29 -7.60 -14.40
N ARG A 107 -7.18 -6.90 -14.57
CA ARG A 107 -5.94 -7.49 -15.07
C ARG A 107 -5.10 -7.95 -13.87
N ILE A 108 -4.81 -9.25 -13.80
CA ILE A 108 -4.03 -9.85 -12.71
C ILE A 108 -2.63 -10.19 -13.24
N THR A 109 -1.61 -9.61 -12.62
CA THR A 109 -0.20 -9.84 -12.97
C THR A 109 0.52 -10.46 -11.77
N HIS A 110 1.31 -11.50 -11.99
CA HIS A 110 2.26 -12.02 -11.00
C HIS A 110 3.61 -11.31 -11.19
N LEU A 111 3.97 -10.45 -10.27
CA LEU A 111 5.08 -9.51 -10.44
C LEU A 111 6.47 -10.15 -10.42
N LYS A 112 6.63 -11.34 -9.84
CA LYS A 112 7.89 -12.10 -9.93
C LYS A 112 8.09 -12.73 -11.31
N GLU A 113 7.00 -13.14 -11.94
CA GLU A 113 7.05 -13.74 -13.29
C GLU A 113 7.08 -12.67 -14.39
N ASP A 114 6.31 -11.60 -14.20
CA ASP A 114 6.19 -10.48 -15.12
C ASP A 114 6.36 -9.13 -14.40
N PRO A 115 7.60 -8.77 -14.02
CA PRO A 115 7.87 -7.53 -13.28
C PRO A 115 7.61 -6.27 -14.10
N LYS A 116 7.50 -6.37 -15.41
CA LYS A 116 7.22 -5.25 -16.31
C LYS A 116 5.74 -5.17 -16.73
N GLU A 117 4.90 -6.05 -16.22
CA GLU A 117 3.46 -6.10 -16.50
C GLU A 117 3.12 -6.16 -17.99
N ARG A 118 3.91 -6.91 -18.78
CA ARG A 118 3.77 -6.99 -20.26
C ARG A 118 2.74 -8.01 -20.70
N ASP A 119 2.62 -9.16 -20.02
CA ASP A 119 1.87 -10.35 -20.47
C ASP A 119 0.68 -10.72 -19.57
N ALA A 120 -0.09 -9.74 -19.13
CA ALA A 120 -1.23 -10.00 -18.24
C ALA A 120 -2.46 -10.66 -18.92
N VAL A 121 -2.45 -10.83 -20.24
CA VAL A 121 -3.66 -11.27 -20.97
C VAL A 121 -3.91 -12.76 -20.82
N ASN A 122 -2.88 -13.61 -20.77
CA ASN A 122 -3.02 -15.07 -20.81
C ASN A 122 -3.30 -15.73 -19.46
N GLN A 123 -3.34 -14.97 -18.36
CA GLN A 123 -3.37 -15.54 -17.02
C GLN A 123 -4.66 -15.22 -16.23
N ARG A 124 -5.64 -14.59 -16.86
CA ARG A 124 -6.87 -14.10 -16.20
C ARG A 124 -7.65 -15.20 -15.47
N TYR A 125 -7.89 -16.31 -16.11
CA TYR A 125 -8.75 -17.35 -15.54
C TYR A 125 -8.04 -18.18 -14.48
N VAL A 126 -6.77 -18.47 -14.66
CA VAL A 126 -5.98 -19.30 -13.73
C VAL A 126 -5.76 -18.58 -12.41
N ARG A 127 -5.75 -17.24 -12.40
CA ARG A 127 -5.46 -16.41 -11.21
C ARG A 127 -6.68 -15.70 -10.65
N TRP A 128 -7.87 -16.04 -11.10
CA TRP A 128 -9.10 -15.40 -10.65
C TRP A 128 -9.34 -15.49 -9.13
N TRP A 129 -8.83 -16.52 -8.49
CA TRP A 129 -8.88 -16.69 -7.05
C TRP A 129 -8.24 -15.53 -6.26
N VAL A 130 -7.28 -14.81 -6.86
CA VAL A 130 -6.65 -13.63 -6.26
C VAL A 130 -7.63 -12.48 -6.06
N MET A 131 -8.71 -12.43 -6.86
CA MET A 131 -9.73 -11.38 -6.76
C MET A 131 -10.43 -11.33 -5.40
N GLN A 132 -10.59 -12.45 -4.72
CA GLN A 132 -11.19 -12.49 -3.38
C GLN A 132 -10.36 -11.69 -2.38
N HIS A 133 -9.03 -11.77 -2.47
CA HIS A 133 -8.12 -11.01 -1.62
C HIS A 133 -8.18 -9.51 -1.94
N ALA A 134 -8.21 -9.14 -3.22
CA ALA A 134 -8.35 -7.74 -3.63
C ALA A 134 -9.68 -7.14 -3.14
N GLN A 135 -10.79 -7.86 -3.30
CA GLN A 135 -12.11 -7.42 -2.81
C GLN A 135 -12.15 -7.25 -1.29
N ARG A 136 -11.50 -8.17 -0.54
CA ARG A 136 -11.38 -8.03 0.92
C ARG A 136 -10.61 -6.78 1.28
N ILE A 137 -9.45 -6.54 0.67
CA ILE A 137 -8.60 -5.36 0.93
C ILE A 137 -9.37 -4.07 0.66
N ILE A 138 -10.06 -3.99 -0.48
CA ILE A 138 -10.87 -2.82 -0.83
C ILE A 138 -11.98 -2.60 0.19
N ARG A 139 -12.73 -3.64 0.55
CA ARG A 139 -13.81 -3.56 1.53
C ARG A 139 -13.31 -3.12 2.90
N ASP A 140 -12.18 -3.66 3.35
CA ASP A 140 -11.61 -3.32 4.65
C ASP A 140 -11.16 -1.86 4.67
N PHE A 141 -10.57 -1.37 3.58
CA PHE A 141 -10.22 0.04 3.40
C PHE A 141 -11.46 0.95 3.39
N GLU A 142 -12.49 0.61 2.61
CA GLU A 142 -13.74 1.40 2.59
C GLU A 142 -14.44 1.42 3.97
N ASN A 143 -14.36 0.34 4.72
CA ASN A 143 -14.87 0.30 6.08
C ASN A 143 -14.02 1.13 7.05
N SER A 144 -12.70 1.20 6.85
CA SER A 144 -11.85 2.06 7.66
C SER A 144 -12.16 3.55 7.45
N LYS A 145 -12.40 3.97 6.22
CA LYS A 145 -12.82 5.34 5.88
C LYS A 145 -14.10 5.79 6.59
N LYS A 146 -15.04 4.88 6.81
CA LYS A 146 -16.30 5.19 7.50
C LYS A 146 -16.11 5.49 8.99
N LYS A 147 -14.98 5.10 9.58
CA LYS A 147 -14.67 5.32 11.00
C LYS A 147 -14.03 6.67 11.27
N GLU A 148 -13.53 7.33 10.25
CA GLU A 148 -12.86 8.62 10.35
C GLU A 148 -13.61 9.66 9.51
N GLU A 149 -13.74 10.86 10.05
CA GLU A 149 -14.33 11.98 9.32
C GLU A 149 -13.36 12.45 8.24
N LEU A 150 -13.86 12.49 7.00
CA LEU A 150 -13.07 13.01 5.88
C LEU A 150 -12.96 14.52 5.97
N ILE A 151 -11.77 15.05 5.71
CA ILE A 151 -11.56 16.49 5.55
C ILE A 151 -12.27 16.92 4.27
N PRO A 152 -13.27 17.82 4.32
CA PRO A 152 -13.99 18.27 3.11
C PRO A 152 -13.04 18.95 2.12
N PRO A 153 -13.24 18.78 0.81
CA PRO A 153 -12.51 19.57 -0.18
C PRO A 153 -12.64 21.06 0.08
N GLY A 154 -11.52 21.78 0.11
CA GLY A 154 -11.51 23.23 0.40
C GLY A 154 -11.64 23.60 1.89
N ALA A 155 -11.55 22.65 2.79
CA ALA A 155 -11.52 22.94 4.23
C ALA A 155 -10.38 23.91 4.58
N PRO A 156 -10.60 24.85 5.53
CA PRO A 156 -9.56 25.77 5.98
C PRO A 156 -8.42 24.98 6.66
N ARG A 157 -7.22 25.60 6.75
CA ARG A 157 -6.02 24.94 7.29
C ARG A 157 -6.14 24.58 8.78
N ASP A 158 -7.02 25.24 9.50
CA ASP A 158 -7.34 25.03 10.90
C ASP A 158 -8.58 24.14 11.11
N PHE A 159 -9.06 23.50 10.07
CA PHE A 159 -10.15 22.53 10.17
C PHE A 159 -9.77 21.39 11.13
N VAL A 160 -10.60 21.21 12.17
CA VAL A 160 -10.49 20.11 13.11
C VAL A 160 -11.71 19.22 12.95
N PRO A 161 -11.54 17.91 12.65
CA PRO A 161 -12.65 16.97 12.62
C PRO A 161 -13.39 16.95 13.96
N LYS A 162 -14.72 16.79 13.95
CA LYS A 162 -15.57 16.83 15.15
C LYS A 162 -15.08 15.93 16.28
N LYS A 163 -14.57 14.75 15.93
CA LYS A 163 -13.99 13.78 16.87
C LYS A 163 -12.86 14.38 17.76
N PHE A 164 -12.16 15.40 17.28
CA PHE A 164 -11.05 16.04 17.98
C PHE A 164 -11.39 17.44 18.51
N ALA A 165 -12.57 17.97 18.17
CA ALA A 165 -13.01 19.29 18.60
C ALA A 165 -13.56 19.30 20.06
N GLU A 166 -13.87 18.10 20.59
CA GLU A 166 -14.45 17.90 21.93
C GLU A 166 -13.43 17.35 22.95
N ALA A 167 -12.16 17.21 22.56
CA ALA A 167 -11.07 16.79 23.43
C ALA A 167 -10.20 17.99 23.82
#